data_76f7c80a40863fbf2d0c3ac32a00cdfb
#
_entry.id   76f7c80a40863fbf2d0c3ac32a00cdfb
#
_cell.length_a   1.000
_cell.length_b   1.000
_cell.length_c   1.000
_cell.angle_alpha   90.00
_cell.angle_beta   90.00
_cell.angle_gamma   90.00
#
_symmetry.space_group_name_H-M   'P 1'
#
loop_
_entity.id
_entity.type
_entity.pdbx_description
1 polymer ?
#
loop_
_entity_poly.entity_id
_entity_poly.type
_entity_poly.pdbx_seq_one_letter_code
_entity_poly.pdbx_strand_id
1 'polypeptide(L)'
;MSTIHKGLTVTVTLQENKLTEVNAQLFDFRNELKTNREQFEKALPGTFFISWLTLPPQVYEEKEQLPARIILMTSFVGDKNQHIEELVAFLEPKLKKVFGESDEFPITYSGESEMIAFLHDKSVPNTFYSGFKFISTEDVETATL
;
A
#
# COMPACT_ATOMS: atom_id res chain seq x y z
N MET A 1 22.35 6.44 -17.00
CA MET A 1 21.96 6.83 -15.63
C MET A 1 21.02 5.80 -15.06
N SER A 2 21.42 5.19 -13.96
CA SER A 2 20.60 4.16 -13.35
C SER A 2 19.42 4.79 -12.61
N THR A 3 18.23 4.27 -12.89
CA THR A 3 17.02 4.65 -12.20
C THR A 3 16.89 3.75 -10.97
N ILE A 4 16.86 4.32 -9.78
CA ILE A 4 16.72 3.55 -8.56
C ILE A 4 15.24 3.37 -8.25
N HIS A 5 14.79 2.13 -8.26
CA HIS A 5 13.44 1.78 -7.87
C HIS A 5 13.38 1.63 -6.35
N LYS A 6 12.38 2.23 -5.77
CA LYS A 6 12.15 2.21 -4.33
C LYS A 6 10.79 1.56 -4.05
N GLY A 7 10.64 1.05 -2.85
CA GLY A 7 9.40 0.47 -2.41
C GLY A 7 8.83 1.24 -1.23
N LEU A 8 7.52 1.33 -1.18
CA LEU A 8 6.79 1.81 -0.02
C LEU A 8 5.82 0.70 0.38
N THR A 9 5.91 0.26 1.63
CA THR A 9 4.99 -0.72 2.19
C THR A 9 4.35 -0.13 3.43
N VAL A 10 3.03 -0.02 3.41
CA VAL A 10 2.24 0.46 4.55
C VAL A 10 1.38 -0.69 5.03
N THR A 11 1.42 -0.97 6.32
CA THR A 11 0.64 -2.05 6.90
C THR A 11 -0.05 -1.58 8.16
N VAL A 12 -1.31 -1.98 8.32
CA VAL A 12 -2.11 -1.71 9.52
C VAL A 12 -2.89 -2.97 9.88
N THR A 13 -3.26 -3.07 11.15
CA THR A 13 -4.09 -4.18 11.61
C THR A 13 -5.54 -3.99 11.18
N LEU A 14 -6.26 -5.08 11.06
CA LEU A 14 -7.67 -5.08 10.66
C LEU A 14 -8.41 -6.11 11.51
N GLN A 15 -9.60 -5.77 11.97
CA GLN A 15 -10.44 -6.73 12.65
C GLN A 15 -10.92 -7.80 11.66
N GLU A 16 -10.90 -9.05 12.10
CA GLU A 16 -11.24 -10.18 11.23
C GLU A 16 -12.63 -10.04 10.60
N ASN A 17 -13.60 -9.52 11.34
CA ASN A 17 -14.97 -9.35 10.83
C ASN A 17 -15.09 -8.30 9.73
N LYS A 18 -14.04 -7.54 9.46
CA LYS A 18 -14.01 -6.53 8.40
C LYS A 18 -13.36 -7.02 7.11
N LEU A 19 -12.77 -8.20 7.12
CA LEU A 19 -12.04 -8.72 5.95
C LEU A 19 -12.87 -8.77 4.68
N THR A 20 -14.09 -9.29 4.77
CA THR A 20 -14.96 -9.43 3.59
C THR A 20 -15.29 -8.07 2.98
N GLU A 21 -15.61 -7.10 3.83
CA GLU A 21 -15.95 -5.75 3.38
C GLU A 21 -14.75 -5.06 2.73
N VAL A 22 -13.58 -5.14 3.37
CA VAL A 22 -12.38 -4.52 2.84
C VAL A 22 -11.96 -5.19 1.53
N ASN A 23 -12.03 -6.52 1.45
CA ASN A 23 -11.70 -7.21 0.21
C ASN A 23 -12.61 -6.79 -0.95
N ALA A 24 -13.89 -6.56 -0.68
CA ALA A 24 -14.82 -6.05 -1.70
C ALA A 24 -14.41 -4.65 -2.16
N GLN A 25 -14.02 -3.78 -1.23
CA GLN A 25 -13.55 -2.44 -1.56
C GLN A 25 -12.28 -2.47 -2.41
N LEU A 26 -11.35 -3.37 -2.07
CA LEU A 26 -10.10 -3.52 -2.83
C LEU A 26 -10.35 -4.06 -4.23
N PHE A 27 -11.31 -4.95 -4.38
CA PHE A 27 -11.70 -5.47 -5.69
C PHE A 27 -12.23 -4.35 -6.58
N ASP A 28 -13.12 -3.52 -6.06
CA ASP A 28 -13.67 -2.39 -6.79
C ASP A 28 -12.58 -1.38 -7.16
N PHE A 29 -11.67 -1.12 -6.23
CA PHE A 29 -10.55 -0.21 -6.46
C PHE A 29 -9.65 -0.71 -7.59
N ARG A 30 -9.37 -2.01 -7.60
CA ARG A 30 -8.57 -2.64 -8.65
C ARG A 30 -9.20 -2.45 -10.03
N ASN A 31 -10.52 -2.62 -10.10
CA ASN A 31 -11.26 -2.44 -11.34
C ASN A 31 -11.24 -0.98 -11.79
N GLU A 32 -11.36 -0.04 -10.86
CA GLU A 32 -11.25 1.38 -11.17
C GLU A 32 -9.88 1.74 -11.74
N LEU A 33 -8.82 1.19 -11.16
CA LEU A 33 -7.47 1.43 -11.66
C LEU A 33 -7.30 0.92 -13.09
N LYS A 34 -7.84 -0.25 -13.39
CA LYS A 34 -7.79 -0.80 -14.76
C LYS A 34 -8.56 0.06 -15.74
N THR A 35 -9.74 0.53 -15.34
CA THR A 35 -10.60 1.33 -16.20
C THR A 35 -10.00 2.72 -16.44
N ASN A 36 -9.36 3.29 -15.43
CA ASN A 36 -8.83 4.65 -15.46
C ASN A 36 -7.30 4.69 -15.56
N ARG A 37 -6.72 3.73 -16.24
CA ARG A 37 -5.26 3.58 -16.31
C ARG A 37 -4.53 4.83 -16.77
N GLU A 38 -5.07 5.53 -17.77
CA GLU A 38 -4.46 6.75 -18.28
C GLU A 38 -4.40 7.85 -17.22
N GLN A 39 -5.48 8.01 -16.46
CA GLN A 39 -5.52 9.00 -15.39
C GLN A 39 -4.51 8.65 -14.29
N PHE A 40 -4.41 7.38 -13.99
CA PHE A 40 -3.45 6.87 -13.01
C PHE A 40 -2.01 7.18 -13.45
N GLU A 41 -1.67 6.88 -14.69
CA GLU A 41 -0.33 7.12 -15.22
C GLU A 41 0.02 8.61 -15.24
N LYS A 42 -0.95 9.47 -15.52
CA LYS A 42 -0.73 10.92 -15.47
C LYS A 42 -0.57 11.46 -14.07
N ALA A 43 -1.35 10.94 -13.13
CA ALA A 43 -1.31 11.41 -11.74
C ALA A 43 -0.08 10.91 -10.99
N LEU A 44 0.40 9.72 -11.32
CA LEU A 44 1.49 9.06 -10.64
C LEU A 44 2.58 8.62 -11.62
N PRO A 45 3.23 9.58 -12.30
CA PRO A 45 4.16 9.24 -13.39
C PRO A 45 5.41 8.47 -12.92
N GLY A 46 5.79 8.61 -11.66
CA GLY A 46 6.93 7.89 -11.09
C GLY A 46 6.57 6.57 -10.42
N THR A 47 5.30 6.17 -10.47
CA THR A 47 4.84 4.96 -9.81
C THR A 47 4.63 3.86 -10.86
N PHE A 48 5.28 2.72 -10.63
CA PHE A 48 5.21 1.58 -11.57
C PHE A 48 4.25 0.50 -11.13
N PHE A 49 3.95 0.46 -9.84
CA PHE A 49 3.21 -0.67 -9.30
C PHE A 49 2.48 -0.23 -8.03
N ILE A 50 1.22 -0.61 -7.92
CA ILE A 50 0.45 -0.51 -6.69
C ILE A 50 -0.24 -1.84 -6.47
N SER A 51 -0.02 -2.44 -5.31
CA SER A 51 -0.73 -3.62 -4.88
C SER A 51 -1.34 -3.37 -3.52
N TRP A 52 -2.60 -3.72 -3.36
CA TRP A 52 -3.33 -3.51 -2.13
C TRP A 52 -4.07 -4.79 -1.80
N LEU A 53 -3.78 -5.37 -0.64
CA LEU A 53 -4.32 -6.66 -0.26
C LEU A 53 -4.58 -6.73 1.24
N THR A 54 -5.30 -7.76 1.64
CA THR A 54 -5.47 -8.09 3.05
C THR A 54 -4.81 -9.43 3.33
N LEU A 55 -4.38 -9.61 4.57
CA LEU A 55 -3.94 -10.90 5.08
C LEU A 55 -4.90 -11.32 6.18
N PRO A 56 -5.34 -12.59 6.19
CA PRO A 56 -6.17 -13.09 7.28
C PRO A 56 -5.35 -13.24 8.55
N PRO A 57 -6.00 -13.40 9.72
CA PRO A 57 -5.29 -13.70 10.94
C PRO A 57 -4.45 -14.97 10.78
N GLN A 58 -3.27 -14.97 11.38
CA GLN A 58 -2.36 -16.11 11.29
C GLN A 58 -1.99 -16.59 12.69
N VAL A 59 -1.94 -17.90 12.86
CA VAL A 59 -1.47 -18.52 14.10
C VAL A 59 -0.04 -18.99 13.89
N TYR A 60 0.87 -18.44 14.69
CA TYR A 60 2.28 -18.77 14.59
C TYR A 60 2.69 -19.60 15.78
N GLU A 61 3.22 -20.80 15.54
CA GLU A 61 3.73 -21.72 16.57
C GLU A 61 2.77 -21.99 17.74
N GLU A 62 1.48 -22.07 17.47
CA GLU A 62 0.44 -22.35 18.47
C GLU A 62 0.31 -21.34 19.62
N LYS A 63 1.19 -20.33 19.69
CA LYS A 63 1.22 -19.40 20.81
C LYS A 63 0.93 -17.96 20.46
N GLU A 64 1.18 -17.54 19.23
CA GLU A 64 0.96 -16.16 18.82
C GLU A 64 -0.05 -16.09 17.68
N GLN A 65 -1.07 -15.31 17.89
CA GLN A 65 -2.05 -15.03 16.85
C GLN A 65 -1.75 -13.64 16.29
N LEU A 66 -1.33 -13.60 15.03
CA LEU A 66 -1.15 -12.34 14.33
C LEU A 66 -2.50 -11.87 13.80
N PRO A 67 -2.87 -10.61 14.04
CA PRO A 67 -4.16 -10.10 13.56
C PRO A 67 -4.19 -10.01 12.04
N ALA A 68 -5.40 -9.92 11.48
CA ALA A 68 -5.55 -9.61 10.07
C ALA A 68 -4.92 -8.25 9.77
N ARG A 69 -4.49 -8.05 8.53
CA ARG A 69 -3.79 -6.83 8.11
C ARG A 69 -4.26 -6.34 6.75
N ILE A 70 -4.17 -5.03 6.57
CA ILE A 70 -4.26 -4.39 5.27
C ILE A 70 -2.83 -4.02 4.88
N ILE A 71 -2.44 -4.34 3.65
CA ILE A 71 -1.10 -4.03 3.15
C ILE A 71 -1.22 -3.28 1.83
N LEU A 72 -0.57 -2.12 1.78
CA LEU A 72 -0.41 -1.35 0.55
C LEU A 72 1.06 -1.38 0.18
N MET A 73 1.37 -1.84 -1.02
CA MET A 73 2.74 -1.87 -1.54
C MET A 73 2.79 -1.09 -2.83
N THR A 74 3.78 -0.21 -2.95
CA THR A 74 4.01 0.53 -4.18
C THR A 74 5.48 0.45 -4.57
N SER A 75 5.74 0.54 -5.87
CA SER A 75 7.08 0.66 -6.41
C SER A 75 7.17 1.97 -7.19
N PHE A 76 8.20 2.75 -6.93
CA PHE A 76 8.30 4.10 -7.51
C PHE A 76 9.76 4.51 -7.71
N VAL A 77 9.96 5.58 -8.48
CA VAL A 77 11.24 6.27 -8.59
C VAL A 77 11.08 7.69 -8.07
N GLY A 78 12.17 8.24 -7.58
CA GLY A 78 12.17 9.61 -7.06
C GLY A 78 12.14 9.67 -5.55
N ASP A 79 11.70 10.81 -5.02
CA ASP A 79 11.69 11.06 -3.60
C ASP A 79 10.48 10.39 -2.92
N LYS A 80 10.73 9.72 -1.80
CA LYS A 80 9.68 9.03 -1.04
C LYS A 80 8.60 9.98 -0.55
N ASN A 81 8.99 11.14 -0.06
CA ASN A 81 8.03 12.12 0.45
C ASN A 81 7.12 12.62 -0.66
N GLN A 82 7.70 12.92 -1.81
CA GLN A 82 6.93 13.35 -2.98
C GLN A 82 5.99 12.23 -3.45
N HIS A 83 6.47 10.99 -3.45
CA HIS A 83 5.65 9.84 -3.82
C HIS A 83 4.42 9.72 -2.93
N ILE A 84 4.59 9.85 -1.61
CA ILE A 84 3.48 9.77 -0.67
C ILE A 84 2.50 10.93 -0.89
N GLU A 85 3.02 12.14 -1.11
CA GLU A 85 2.16 13.29 -1.40
C GLU A 85 1.33 13.08 -2.66
N GLU A 86 1.93 12.53 -3.71
CA GLU A 86 1.23 12.24 -4.97
C GLU A 86 0.18 11.15 -4.78
N LEU A 87 0.51 10.08 -4.03
CA LEU A 87 -0.45 9.03 -3.72
C LEU A 87 -1.67 9.60 -2.99
N VAL A 88 -1.44 10.44 -1.98
CA VAL A 88 -2.53 11.02 -1.21
C VAL A 88 -3.36 11.95 -2.09
N ALA A 89 -2.72 12.80 -2.89
CA ALA A 89 -3.44 13.74 -3.75
C ALA A 89 -4.38 13.01 -4.72
N PHE A 90 -3.95 11.85 -5.22
CA PHE A 90 -4.75 11.09 -6.19
C PHE A 90 -5.72 10.11 -5.54
N LEU A 91 -5.33 9.48 -4.45
CA LEU A 91 -6.06 8.34 -3.89
C LEU A 91 -6.66 8.61 -2.50
N GLU A 92 -6.59 9.83 -1.97
CA GLU A 92 -7.03 10.11 -0.60
C GLU A 92 -8.41 9.53 -0.27
N PRO A 93 -9.46 9.69 -1.09
CA PRO A 93 -10.76 9.11 -0.74
C PRO A 93 -10.74 7.59 -0.61
N LYS A 94 -9.96 6.92 -1.43
CA LYS A 94 -9.82 5.46 -1.37
C LYS A 94 -8.99 5.03 -0.17
N LEU A 95 -7.90 5.74 0.10
CA LEU A 95 -7.06 5.47 1.26
C LEU A 95 -7.85 5.63 2.55
N LYS A 96 -8.62 6.70 2.66
CA LYS A 96 -9.49 6.94 3.81
C LYS A 96 -10.51 5.82 4.00
N LYS A 97 -11.14 5.40 2.91
CA LYS A 97 -12.18 4.38 2.96
C LYS A 97 -11.63 3.04 3.45
N VAL A 98 -10.49 2.63 2.95
CA VAL A 98 -9.91 1.33 3.28
C VAL A 98 -9.18 1.36 4.63
N PHE A 99 -8.25 2.30 4.81
CA PHE A 99 -7.52 2.39 6.08
C PHE A 99 -8.43 2.81 7.23
N GLY A 100 -9.51 3.51 6.95
CA GLY A 100 -10.50 3.89 7.96
C GLY A 100 -11.15 2.71 8.65
N GLU A 101 -11.09 1.53 8.06
CA GLU A 101 -11.61 0.30 8.68
C GLU A 101 -10.65 -0.26 9.74
N SER A 102 -9.44 0.28 9.83
CA SER A 102 -8.45 -0.15 10.82
C SER A 102 -8.60 0.63 12.13
N ASP A 103 -8.40 -0.06 13.25
CA ASP A 103 -8.37 0.58 14.57
C ASP A 103 -7.19 1.54 14.71
N GLU A 104 -6.16 1.40 13.87
CA GLU A 104 -4.99 2.27 13.92
C GLU A 104 -5.21 3.60 13.18
N PHE A 105 -6.31 3.73 12.45
CA PHE A 105 -6.62 4.96 11.72
C PHE A 105 -7.07 6.06 12.69
N PRO A 106 -6.64 7.33 12.50
CA PRO A 106 -7.01 8.41 13.40
C PRO A 106 -8.52 8.60 13.50
N ILE A 107 -9.04 8.67 14.74
CA ILE A 107 -10.47 8.88 14.99
C ILE A 107 -10.90 10.26 14.50
N THR A 108 -10.02 11.25 14.66
CA THR A 108 -10.30 12.64 14.27
C THR A 108 -9.56 13.01 13.00
N TYR A 109 -9.81 12.22 11.95
CA TYR A 109 -9.15 12.46 10.65
C TYR A 109 -9.60 13.82 10.07
N SER A 110 -8.63 14.66 9.70
CA SER A 110 -8.89 16.02 9.25
C SER A 110 -8.51 16.34 7.81
N GLY A 111 -7.87 15.43 7.08
CA GLY A 111 -7.57 15.66 5.67
C GLY A 111 -6.25 15.10 5.20
N GLU A 112 -5.81 15.56 4.02
CA GLU A 112 -4.66 15.00 3.32
C GLU A 112 -3.34 15.06 4.12
N SER A 113 -3.10 16.15 4.85
CA SER A 113 -1.89 16.26 5.66
C SER A 113 -1.79 15.16 6.70
N GLU A 114 -2.92 14.81 7.30
CA GLU A 114 -2.97 13.73 8.27
C GLU A 114 -2.80 12.36 7.61
N MET A 115 -3.35 12.19 6.40
CA MET A 115 -3.14 10.96 5.64
C MET A 115 -1.66 10.77 5.28
N ILE A 116 -0.98 11.84 4.86
CA ILE A 116 0.45 11.81 4.58
C ILE A 116 1.23 11.36 5.81
N ALA A 117 0.93 11.95 6.97
CA ALA A 117 1.57 11.58 8.23
C ALA A 117 1.27 10.11 8.60
N PHE A 118 0.04 9.67 8.37
CA PHE A 118 -0.36 8.30 8.65
C PHE A 118 0.42 7.29 7.79
N LEU A 119 0.55 7.56 6.50
CA LEU A 119 1.30 6.68 5.60
C LEU A 119 2.77 6.61 6.00
N HIS A 120 3.37 7.73 6.39
CA HIS A 120 4.75 7.74 6.89
C HIS A 120 4.89 6.93 8.17
N ASP A 121 3.99 7.13 9.11
CA ASP A 121 4.02 6.45 10.41
C ASP A 121 3.86 4.94 10.27
N LYS A 122 2.99 4.51 9.38
CA LYS A 122 2.67 3.08 9.20
C LYS A 122 3.52 2.40 8.14
N SER A 123 4.47 3.12 7.54
CA SER A 123 5.37 2.51 6.57
C SER A 123 6.34 1.58 7.28
N VAL A 124 6.54 0.41 6.68
CA VAL A 124 7.48 -0.58 7.18
C VAL A 124 8.86 -0.23 6.65
N PRO A 125 9.91 -0.24 7.51
CA PRO A 125 11.27 -0.01 7.02
C PRO A 125 11.67 -1.04 5.97
N ASN A 126 12.73 -0.76 5.22
CA ASN A 126 13.18 -1.57 4.08
C ASN A 126 13.43 -3.05 4.39
N THR A 127 13.31 -3.47 5.63
CA THR A 127 13.45 -4.88 6.02
C THR A 127 12.49 -5.79 5.26
N PHE A 128 11.30 -5.30 4.88
CA PHE A 128 10.40 -6.11 4.06
C PHE A 128 11.00 -6.39 2.69
N TYR A 129 11.61 -5.40 2.07
CA TYR A 129 12.29 -5.55 0.79
C TYR A 129 13.68 -6.14 0.93
N SER A 130 14.27 -6.11 2.11
CA SER A 130 15.58 -6.70 2.31
C SER A 130 15.59 -8.21 2.15
N GLY A 131 14.42 -8.85 2.35
CA GLY A 131 14.25 -10.26 2.03
C GLY A 131 14.37 -10.55 0.54
N PHE A 132 14.24 -9.52 -0.29
CA PHE A 132 14.32 -9.61 -1.74
C PHE A 132 15.50 -8.80 -2.30
N LYS A 133 16.50 -8.51 -1.47
CA LYS A 133 17.61 -7.64 -1.85
C LYS A 133 18.43 -8.15 -3.03
N PHE A 134 18.36 -9.45 -3.32
CA PHE A 134 19.05 -10.05 -4.45
C PHE A 134 18.21 -10.05 -5.72
N ILE A 135 16.98 -9.59 -5.63
CA ILE A 135 16.06 -9.53 -6.76
C ILE A 135 15.92 -8.07 -7.15
N SER A 136 16.48 -7.72 -8.30
CA SER A 136 16.30 -6.36 -8.83
C SER A 136 14.91 -6.23 -9.45
N THR A 137 14.48 -5.00 -9.70
CA THR A 137 13.21 -4.77 -10.38
C THR A 137 13.22 -5.43 -11.76
N GLU A 138 14.37 -5.38 -12.42
CA GLU A 138 14.56 -6.02 -13.71
C GLU A 138 14.37 -7.52 -13.62
N ASP A 139 14.91 -8.16 -12.56
CA ASP A 139 14.74 -9.59 -12.35
C ASP A 139 13.28 -9.96 -12.11
N VAL A 140 12.56 -9.14 -11.37
CA VAL A 140 11.15 -9.37 -11.11
C VAL A 140 10.34 -9.25 -12.40
N GLU A 141 10.62 -8.25 -13.23
CA GLU A 141 9.95 -8.09 -14.51
C GLU A 141 10.21 -9.29 -15.42
N THR A 142 11.44 -9.76 -15.45
CA THR A 142 11.81 -10.93 -16.26
C THR A 142 11.08 -12.18 -15.76
N ALA A 143 10.97 -12.33 -14.44
CA ALA A 143 10.32 -13.49 -13.85
C ALA A 143 8.80 -13.52 -14.10
N THR A 144 8.19 -12.36 -14.29
CA THR A 144 6.75 -12.28 -14.54
C THR A 144 6.38 -12.42 -16.02
N LEU A 145 7.37 -12.39 -16.86
CA LEU A 145 7.19 -12.59 -18.29
C LEU A 145 7.24 -14.08 -18.64
#